data_1abd4451da596c19a70f9e4e1ac6a893
#
_entry.id   1abd4451da596c19a70f9e4e1ac6a893
#
_cell.length_a   1.000
_cell.length_b   1.000
_cell.length_c   1.000
_cell.angle_alpha   90.00
_cell.angle_beta   90.00
_cell.angle_gamma   90.00
#
_symmetry.space_group_name_H-M   'P 1'
#
loop_
_entity.id
_entity.type
_entity.pdbx_description
1 polymer ?
#
loop_
_entity_poly.entity_id
_entity_poly.type
_entity_poly.pdbx_seq_one_letter_code
_entity_poly.pdbx_strand_id
1 'polypeptide(L)'
;MKKILWLCPLMLLMMAFIGCDDKEKDGDEGLGGQLSKTTWAAEVKKYPFLTNFPAYDGELENHRYDDTYGILQYIIMDYKCEESLKTKYCAKLTAAGFVDEDGYGIYKKTTTEYKLTAIISYGGGTLALSLSAEPIQ
;
A
#
# COMPACT_ATOMS: atom_id res chain seq x y z
N MET A 1 -7.37 -6.96 -50.64
CA MET A 1 -7.34 -8.00 -49.96
C MET A 1 -6.30 -8.02 -48.93
N LYS A 2 -5.13 -8.13 -49.19
CA LYS A 2 -4.14 -8.15 -48.22
C LYS A 2 -4.24 -7.03 -47.30
N LYS A 3 -4.58 -5.90 -47.73
CA LYS A 3 -4.72 -4.80 -46.91
C LYS A 3 -5.68 -5.03 -45.82
N ILE A 4 -6.72 -5.63 -46.13
CA ILE A 4 -7.73 -5.89 -45.19
C ILE A 4 -7.23 -6.74 -44.08
N LEU A 5 -6.50 -7.72 -44.42
CA LEU A 5 -5.96 -8.60 -43.42
C LEU A 5 -5.09 -7.86 -42.49
N TRP A 6 -4.45 -6.87 -42.99
CA TRP A 6 -3.60 -6.10 -42.20
C TRP A 6 -4.35 -5.38 -41.16
N LEU A 7 -5.41 -4.80 -41.55
CA LEU A 7 -6.20 -4.03 -40.66
C LEU A 7 -6.71 -4.83 -39.51
N CYS A 8 -7.15 -5.97 -39.77
CA CYS A 8 -7.69 -6.80 -38.74
C CYS A 8 -6.80 -6.99 -37.56
N PRO A 9 -5.64 -7.44 -37.77
CA PRO A 9 -4.77 -7.69 -36.63
C PRO A 9 -4.47 -6.42 -35.89
N LEU A 10 -4.43 -5.38 -36.61
CA LEU A 10 -4.13 -4.13 -36.02
C LEU A 10 -5.24 -3.72 -35.09
N MET A 11 -6.43 -3.91 -35.53
CA MET A 11 -7.55 -3.55 -34.72
C MET A 11 -7.57 -4.34 -33.46
N LEU A 12 -7.32 -5.58 -33.58
CA LEU A 12 -7.32 -6.44 -32.42
C LEU A 12 -6.32 -5.94 -31.42
N LEU A 13 -5.23 -5.55 -31.91
CA LEU A 13 -4.19 -5.09 -31.05
C LEU A 13 -4.66 -3.90 -30.27
N MET A 14 -5.30 -3.01 -30.92
CA MET A 14 -5.77 -1.84 -30.28
C MET A 14 -6.74 -2.19 -29.23
N MET A 15 -7.60 -3.06 -29.52
CA MET A 15 -8.56 -3.44 -28.55
C MET A 15 -7.90 -3.99 -27.33
N ALA A 16 -6.92 -4.78 -27.55
CA ALA A 16 -6.24 -5.37 -26.44
C ALA A 16 -5.69 -4.32 -25.54
N PHE A 17 -5.12 -3.33 -26.11
CA PHE A 17 -4.57 -2.28 -25.33
C PHE A 17 -5.61 -1.60 -24.54
N ILE A 18 -6.58 -1.16 -25.18
CA ILE A 18 -7.63 -0.49 -24.53
C ILE A 18 -8.20 -1.33 -23.48
N GLY A 19 -8.44 -2.54 -23.78
CA GLY A 19 -9.01 -3.39 -22.80
C GLY A 19 -8.16 -3.49 -21.62
N CYS A 20 -6.93 -3.47 -21.89
CA CYS A 20 -6.09 -3.55 -20.82
C CYS A 20 -6.05 -2.44 -20.04
N ASP A 21 -6.05 -1.61 -20.54
CA ASP A 21 -5.90 -0.60 -19.71
C ASP A 21 -6.78 -0.08 -19.16
N ASP A 22 -7.01 -0.08 -19.40
CA ASP A 22 -7.67 0.36 -18.82
C ASP A 22 -8.05 0.20 -17.94
N LYS A 23 -7.91 -0.13 -17.84
CA LYS A 23 -8.29 -0.40 -17.02
C LYS A 23 -7.89 -0.12 -16.15
N GLU A 24 -7.44 0.10 -16.33
CA GLU A 24 -7.12 0.23 -15.56
C GLU A 24 -7.38 1.06 -14.94
N LYS A 25 -7.45 1.58 -15.00
CA LYS A 25 -7.67 2.28 -14.47
C LYS A 25 -8.55 2.38 -13.94
N ASP A 26 -8.89 2.22 -14.08
CA ASP A 26 -9.71 2.18 -13.64
C ASP A 26 -9.94 1.86 -12.64
N GLY A 27 -9.93 1.59 -12.40
CA GLY A 27 -10.27 1.03 -11.48
C GLY A 27 -10.03 1.50 -10.30
N ASP A 28 -9.81 1.96 -9.92
CA ASP A 28 -9.48 2.24 -8.86
C ASP A 28 -10.36 2.58 -8.10
N GLU A 29 -10.93 2.46 -7.90
CA GLU A 29 -11.74 2.65 -7.24
C GLU A 29 -11.84 2.19 -6.02
N GLY A 30 -12.22 2.47 -5.15
CA GLY A 30 -12.43 2.05 -3.96
C GLY A 30 -11.23 1.73 -3.38
N LEU A 31 -11.22 1.26 -2.31
CA LEU A 31 -10.10 0.86 -1.73
C LEU A 31 -9.57 -0.03 -2.60
N GLY A 32 -10.36 -0.75 -3.01
CA GLY A 32 -9.91 -1.64 -3.81
C GLY A 32 -9.42 -1.17 -5.09
N GLY A 33 -9.59 -0.03 -5.39
CA GLY A 33 -9.17 0.41 -6.63
C GLY A 33 -7.75 0.09 -6.95
N GLN A 34 -6.97 -0.19 -5.98
CA GLN A 34 -5.58 -0.43 -6.22
C GLN A 34 -5.24 -1.87 -6.05
N LEU A 35 -5.55 -2.68 -6.97
CA LEU A 35 -5.24 -4.08 -6.88
C LEU A 35 -4.04 -4.50 -7.67
N SER A 36 -3.11 -3.62 -7.91
CA SER A 36 -1.95 -4.00 -8.69
C SER A 36 -0.80 -4.34 -7.79
N LYS A 37 -0.01 -5.30 -8.19
CA LYS A 37 1.12 -5.70 -7.39
C LYS A 37 2.18 -4.63 -7.42
N THR A 38 2.74 -4.37 -6.29
CA THR A 38 3.78 -3.38 -6.18
C THR A 38 4.76 -3.84 -5.11
N THR A 39 5.82 -3.11 -4.91
CA THR A 39 6.82 -3.46 -3.89
C THR A 39 6.94 -2.30 -2.93
N TRP A 40 7.47 -2.59 -1.75
CA TRP A 40 7.68 -1.55 -0.76
C TRP A 40 8.59 -0.46 -1.32
N ALA A 41 9.65 -0.86 -2.02
CA ALA A 41 10.58 0.11 -2.58
C ALA A 41 9.89 1.05 -3.57
N ALA A 42 8.98 0.52 -4.37
CA ALA A 42 8.26 1.34 -5.33
C ALA A 42 7.32 2.30 -4.61
N GLU A 43 6.68 1.84 -3.55
CA GLU A 43 5.76 2.68 -2.80
C GLU A 43 6.49 3.77 -2.04
N VAL A 44 7.69 3.49 -1.55
CA VAL A 44 8.49 4.49 -0.86
C VAL A 44 8.87 5.61 -1.83
N LYS A 45 9.13 5.28 -3.08
CA LYS A 45 9.45 6.31 -4.05
C LYS A 45 8.25 7.18 -4.33
N LYS A 46 7.07 6.57 -4.35
CA LYS A 46 5.86 7.30 -4.63
C LYS A 46 5.39 8.10 -3.43
N TYR A 47 5.59 7.57 -2.24
CA TYR A 47 5.16 8.21 -1.01
C TYR A 47 6.34 8.25 -0.05
N PRO A 48 7.22 9.25 -0.19
CA PRO A 48 8.48 9.29 0.57
C PRO A 48 8.36 9.25 2.09
N PHE A 49 7.22 9.63 2.64
CA PHE A 49 7.07 9.58 4.08
C PHE A 49 7.18 8.14 4.60
N LEU A 50 6.98 7.16 3.73
CA LEU A 50 7.08 5.75 4.12
C LEU A 50 8.50 5.36 4.49
N THR A 51 9.51 6.16 4.14
CA THR A 51 10.87 5.84 4.55
C THR A 51 11.02 5.88 6.07
N ASN A 52 10.08 6.51 6.77
CA ASN A 52 10.13 6.56 8.22
C ASN A 52 9.65 5.28 8.87
N PHE A 53 9.15 4.34 8.09
CA PHE A 53 8.62 3.08 8.61
C PHE A 53 9.43 1.91 8.09
N PRO A 54 9.52 0.81 8.84
CA PRO A 54 10.22 -0.37 8.33
C PRO A 54 9.44 -0.98 7.18
N ALA A 55 10.14 -1.69 6.32
CA ALA A 55 9.52 -2.29 5.15
C ALA A 55 8.52 -3.35 5.55
N TYR A 56 7.38 -3.38 4.84
CA TYR A 56 6.38 -4.39 5.07
C TYR A 56 6.70 -5.57 4.14
N ASP A 57 6.73 -6.76 4.68
CA ASP A 57 7.13 -7.94 3.93
C ASP A 57 5.98 -8.68 3.25
N GLY A 58 4.76 -8.31 3.53
CA GLY A 58 3.62 -9.01 2.95
C GLY A 58 3.19 -8.44 1.63
N GLU A 59 1.94 -8.74 1.26
CA GLU A 59 1.42 -8.30 -0.02
C GLU A 59 0.90 -6.88 0.04
N LEU A 60 1.22 -6.10 -0.96
CA LEU A 60 0.78 -4.72 -1.02
C LEU A 60 -0.29 -4.52 -2.09
N GLU A 61 -0.91 -5.59 -2.50
CA GLU A 61 -1.91 -5.53 -3.54
C GLU A 61 -3.09 -4.65 -3.18
N ASN A 62 -3.52 -4.72 -1.93
CA ASN A 62 -4.62 -3.90 -1.45
C ASN A 62 -4.06 -2.80 -0.57
N HIS A 63 -4.01 -1.60 -1.09
CA HIS A 63 -3.49 -0.48 -0.33
C HIS A 63 -4.21 0.80 -0.73
N ARG A 64 -4.10 1.81 0.10
CA ARG A 64 -4.70 3.11 -0.18
C ARG A 64 -3.87 4.20 0.45
N TYR A 65 -3.70 5.29 -0.27
CA TYR A 65 -3.00 6.45 0.24
C TYR A 65 -4.01 7.58 0.42
N ASP A 66 -3.86 8.34 1.48
CA ASP A 66 -4.74 9.46 1.75
C ASP A 66 -3.93 10.57 2.43
N ASP A 67 -4.16 11.80 2.05
CA ASP A 67 -3.49 12.90 2.70
C ASP A 67 -4.50 13.96 3.14
N THR A 68 -5.72 13.53 3.41
CA THR A 68 -6.76 14.44 3.86
C THR A 68 -6.36 15.06 5.18
N TYR A 69 -6.68 16.31 5.35
CA TYR A 69 -6.38 17.07 6.57
C TYR A 69 -4.89 17.21 6.85
N GLY A 70 -4.07 17.05 5.85
CA GLY A 70 -2.64 17.25 6.02
C GLY A 70 -1.89 16.12 6.72
N ILE A 71 -2.58 15.03 7.01
CA ILE A 71 -1.93 13.86 7.61
C ILE A 71 -1.73 12.83 6.52
N LEU A 72 -0.47 12.44 6.32
CA LEU A 72 -0.17 11.46 5.28
C LEU A 72 -0.48 10.07 5.83
N GLN A 73 -1.21 9.30 5.08
CA GLN A 73 -1.63 7.99 5.57
C GLN A 73 -1.56 6.94 4.46
N TYR A 74 -1.06 5.77 4.81
CA TYR A 74 -0.97 4.66 3.88
C TYR A 74 -1.55 3.43 4.57
N ILE A 75 -2.58 2.84 3.99
CA ILE A 75 -3.28 1.73 4.60
C ILE A 75 -3.09 0.48 3.76
N ILE A 76 -2.75 -0.62 4.40
CA ILE A 76 -2.55 -1.90 3.74
C ILE A 76 -3.55 -2.90 4.32
N MET A 77 -4.22 -3.63 3.46
CA MET A 77 -5.08 -4.73 3.87
C MET A 77 -4.50 -5.98 3.20
N ASP A 78 -3.84 -6.81 3.99
CA ASP A 78 -3.18 -8.00 3.46
C ASP A 78 -4.06 -9.20 3.79
N TYR A 79 -4.78 -9.69 2.79
CA TYR A 79 -5.68 -10.81 2.97
C TYR A 79 -4.95 -12.13 2.83
N LYS A 80 -5.43 -13.15 3.51
CA LYS A 80 -4.86 -14.49 3.42
C LYS A 80 -3.40 -14.57 3.86
N CYS A 81 -3.07 -13.90 4.91
CA CYS A 81 -1.71 -13.98 5.46
C CYS A 81 -1.75 -14.66 6.82
N GLU A 82 -0.58 -14.92 7.35
CA GLU A 82 -0.45 -15.59 8.63
C GLU A 82 -0.15 -14.61 9.74
N GLU A 83 -0.55 -14.95 10.93
CA GLU A 83 -0.34 -14.07 12.06
C GLU A 83 1.13 -13.80 12.32
N SER A 84 2.01 -14.68 11.90
CA SER A 84 3.45 -14.47 12.08
C SER A 84 3.91 -13.21 11.36
N LEU A 85 3.21 -12.82 10.31
CA LEU A 85 3.58 -11.60 9.58
C LEU A 85 3.38 -10.39 10.46
N LYS A 86 2.31 -10.39 11.26
CA LYS A 86 2.05 -9.30 12.19
C LYS A 86 3.15 -9.27 13.24
N THR A 87 3.50 -10.43 13.79
CA THR A 87 4.52 -10.52 14.83
C THR A 87 5.85 -9.98 14.30
N LYS A 88 6.20 -10.35 13.07
CA LYS A 88 7.44 -9.89 12.49
C LYS A 88 7.44 -8.39 12.28
N TYR A 89 6.34 -7.85 11.82
CA TYR A 89 6.30 -6.42 11.56
C TYR A 89 6.34 -5.64 12.88
N CYS A 90 5.68 -6.14 13.91
CA CYS A 90 5.73 -5.50 15.23
C CYS A 90 7.17 -5.47 15.73
N ALA A 91 7.93 -6.55 15.50
CA ALA A 91 9.32 -6.58 15.91
C ALA A 91 10.13 -5.54 15.14
N LYS A 92 9.83 -5.36 13.87
CA LYS A 92 10.52 -4.34 13.06
C LYS A 92 10.21 -2.95 13.58
N LEU A 93 8.95 -2.70 13.94
CA LEU A 93 8.56 -1.40 14.47
C LEU A 93 9.32 -1.10 15.76
N THR A 94 9.40 -2.09 16.65
CA THR A 94 10.11 -1.92 17.90
C THR A 94 11.59 -1.65 17.64
N ALA A 95 12.18 -2.39 16.71
CA ALA A 95 13.59 -2.20 16.38
C ALA A 95 13.83 -0.84 15.77
N ALA A 96 12.84 -0.27 15.11
CA ALA A 96 12.96 1.05 14.51
C ALA A 96 12.67 2.18 15.48
N GLY A 97 12.41 1.87 16.74
CA GLY A 97 12.20 2.90 17.75
C GLY A 97 10.74 3.24 18.03
N PHE A 98 9.81 2.52 17.46
CA PHE A 98 8.40 2.77 17.75
C PHE A 98 8.02 2.09 19.07
N VAL A 99 7.09 2.67 19.77
CA VAL A 99 6.64 2.15 21.07
C VAL A 99 5.13 1.96 21.08
N ASP A 100 4.70 0.78 21.53
CA ASP A 100 3.29 0.49 21.70
C ASP A 100 3.02 0.54 23.19
N GLU A 101 2.65 1.70 23.69
CA GLU A 101 2.52 1.93 25.11
C GLU A 101 1.41 1.13 25.77
N ASP A 102 0.32 0.94 25.07
CA ASP A 102 -0.83 0.26 25.65
C ASP A 102 -0.96 -1.20 25.29
N GLY A 103 -0.16 -1.68 24.39
CA GLY A 103 -0.24 -3.07 23.97
C GLY A 103 -1.39 -3.38 23.02
N TYR A 104 -1.97 -2.37 22.41
CA TYR A 104 -3.09 -2.57 21.49
C TYR A 104 -2.71 -2.51 20.02
N GLY A 105 -1.43 -2.54 19.71
CA GLY A 105 -1.03 -2.50 18.32
C GLY A 105 -0.93 -1.10 17.76
N ILE A 106 -0.86 -0.10 18.61
CA ILE A 106 -0.71 1.29 18.16
C ILE A 106 0.70 1.74 18.50
N TYR A 107 1.55 1.77 17.51
CA TYR A 107 2.96 2.09 17.66
C TYR A 107 3.22 3.54 17.29
N LYS A 108 3.96 4.25 18.11
CA LYS A 108 4.22 5.67 17.88
C LYS A 108 5.69 6.00 17.96
N LYS A 109 6.10 7.00 17.20
CA LYS A 109 7.45 7.47 17.21
C LYS A 109 7.43 8.91 16.73
N THR A 110 8.25 9.78 17.34
CA THR A 110 8.32 11.18 16.93
C THR A 110 9.69 11.44 16.34
N THR A 111 9.74 12.06 15.19
CA THR A 111 10.97 12.46 14.56
C THR A 111 11.00 13.99 14.57
N THR A 112 12.00 14.57 13.95
CA THR A 112 12.06 16.03 13.87
C THR A 112 10.99 16.60 12.96
N GLU A 113 10.49 15.80 12.03
CA GLU A 113 9.52 16.27 11.06
C GLU A 113 8.11 15.78 11.27
N TYR A 114 7.95 14.61 11.87
CA TYR A 114 6.65 13.97 11.94
C TYR A 114 6.36 13.28 13.26
N LYS A 115 5.09 13.21 13.58
CA LYS A 115 4.61 12.29 14.60
C LYS A 115 4.14 11.09 13.82
N LEU A 116 4.77 9.97 14.02
CA LEU A 116 4.50 8.77 13.24
C LEU A 116 3.64 7.80 14.05
N THR A 117 2.68 7.19 13.40
CA THR A 117 1.81 6.19 14.04
C THR A 117 1.65 5.00 13.11
N ALA A 118 1.83 3.81 13.65
CA ALA A 118 1.58 2.58 12.91
C ALA A 118 0.58 1.77 13.71
N ILE A 119 -0.58 1.51 13.12
CA ILE A 119 -1.62 0.73 13.79
C ILE A 119 -1.72 -0.59 13.05
N ILE A 120 -1.55 -1.69 13.78
CA ILE A 120 -1.56 -3.00 13.16
C ILE A 120 -2.50 -3.93 13.89
N SER A 121 -3.30 -4.66 13.15
CA SER A 121 -4.18 -5.66 13.73
C SER A 121 -4.25 -6.86 12.80
N TYR A 122 -4.66 -7.98 13.34
CA TYR A 122 -4.75 -9.21 12.57
C TYR A 122 -5.95 -9.99 13.06
N GLY A 123 -6.69 -10.56 12.15
CA GLY A 123 -7.82 -11.40 12.51
C GLY A 123 -8.37 -12.07 11.27
N GLY A 124 -8.73 -13.35 11.41
CA GLY A 124 -9.35 -14.05 10.30
C GLY A 124 -8.50 -14.15 9.05
N GLY A 125 -7.19 -14.21 9.19
CA GLY A 125 -6.31 -14.31 8.05
C GLY A 125 -6.02 -12.98 7.37
N THR A 126 -6.48 -11.87 7.95
CA THR A 126 -6.28 -10.56 7.36
C THR A 126 -5.47 -9.66 8.29
N LEU A 127 -4.45 -9.04 7.76
CA LEU A 127 -3.66 -8.08 8.51
C LEU A 127 -4.02 -6.70 8.01
N ALA A 128 -4.33 -5.80 8.92
CA ALA A 128 -4.61 -4.41 8.58
C ALA A 128 -3.51 -3.56 9.19
N LEU A 129 -2.88 -2.74 8.37
CA LEU A 129 -1.79 -1.90 8.80
C LEU A 129 -2.05 -0.47 8.31
N SER A 130 -2.01 0.47 9.23
CA SER A 130 -2.19 1.87 8.88
C SER A 130 -0.95 2.62 9.32
N LEU A 131 -0.29 3.27 8.38
CA LEU A 131 0.92 4.03 8.65
C LEU A 131 0.60 5.50 8.40
N SER A 132 0.80 6.34 9.40
CA SER A 132 0.50 7.74 9.22
C SER A 132 1.62 8.63 9.73
N ALA A 133 1.75 9.78 9.11
CA ALA A 133 2.76 10.76 9.45
C ALA A 133 2.09 12.12 9.54
N GLU A 134 2.07 12.68 10.72
CA GLU A 134 1.49 13.98 10.95
C GLU A 134 2.62 14.99 11.07
N PRO A 135 2.68 15.99 10.19
CA PRO A 135 3.78 16.96 10.26
C PRO A 135 3.78 17.72 11.57
N ILE A 136 4.95 17.96 12.09
CA ILE A 136 5.09 18.74 13.32
C ILE A 136 5.17 20.19 12.91
N GLN A 137 4.42 21.03 13.59
CA GLN A 137 4.39 22.44 13.22
C GLN A 137 5.30 23.28 14.03
#